data_71791126638befdead1f16d7e509cde7
#
_entry.id   71791126638befdead1f16d7e509cde7
#
_cell.length_a   1.000
_cell.length_b   1.000
_cell.length_c   1.000
_cell.angle_alpha   90.00
_cell.angle_beta   90.00
_cell.angle_gamma   90.00
#
_symmetry.space_group_name_H-M   'P 1'
#
loop_
_entity.id
_entity.type
_entity.pdbx_description
1 polymer ?
#
loop_
_entity_poly.entity_id
_entity_poly.type
_entity_poly.pdbx_seq_one_letter_code
_entity_poly.pdbx_strand_id
1 'polypeptide(L)'
;MDKKWFARLLITLATAMPVVQAEELFPDYIDSLNARLSRCSRAELKAFRLIHVGNAALYLDDCKKMGAIFSPNPKHLRFLYEKAIPAKAFKEASEEYLKINLGQKYTAWQPAFDKFNSYYQDIKEGDYYDLIYDPKTGLQLNLNNKPLTSLNDPAQSLAYLNIWFGEEPFSEELKDSLLNIVER
;
A
#
# COMPACT_ATOMS: atom_id res chain seq x y z
N MET A 1 7.01 -69.45 4.18
CA MET A 1 6.07 -68.45 4.74
C MET A 1 6.73 -67.07 4.57
N ASP A 2 6.38 -66.40 3.49
CA ASP A 2 7.05 -65.15 3.08
C ASP A 2 6.28 -63.95 3.63
N LYS A 3 6.94 -63.11 4.42
CA LYS A 3 6.44 -61.81 4.82
C LYS A 3 7.13 -60.74 4.00
N LYS A 4 6.48 -60.30 2.90
CA LYS A 4 6.85 -59.12 2.13
C LYS A 4 6.45 -57.88 2.90
N TRP A 5 7.41 -57.12 3.40
CA TRP A 5 7.23 -55.78 3.96
C TRP A 5 7.25 -54.76 2.83
N PHE A 6 6.07 -54.23 2.54
CA PHE A 6 5.92 -53.05 1.66
C PHE A 6 6.27 -51.79 2.47
N ALA A 7 7.48 -51.27 2.22
CA ALA A 7 7.82 -49.92 2.64
C ALA A 7 7.05 -48.92 1.80
N ARG A 8 6.02 -48.31 2.38
CA ARG A 8 5.35 -47.14 1.75
C ARG A 8 6.25 -45.92 1.92
N LEU A 9 6.88 -45.51 0.81
CA LEU A 9 7.58 -44.23 0.69
C LEU A 9 6.52 -43.13 0.68
N LEU A 10 6.34 -42.43 1.80
CA LEU A 10 5.55 -41.20 1.85
C LEU A 10 6.39 -40.09 1.22
N ILE A 11 6.14 -39.83 -0.05
CA ILE A 11 6.65 -38.62 -0.72
C ILE A 11 5.78 -37.46 -0.22
N THR A 12 6.29 -36.70 0.76
CA THR A 12 5.75 -35.41 1.10
C THR A 12 6.06 -34.45 -0.03
N LEU A 13 5.07 -34.21 -0.89
CA LEU A 13 5.12 -33.07 -1.83
C LEU A 13 5.13 -31.78 -0.98
N ALA A 14 6.30 -31.19 -0.81
CA ALA A 14 6.40 -29.82 -0.39
C ALA A 14 5.86 -28.97 -1.54
N THR A 15 4.61 -28.51 -1.41
CA THR A 15 4.05 -27.51 -2.30
C THR A 15 4.80 -26.21 -2.06
N ALA A 16 5.83 -25.95 -2.87
CA ALA A 16 6.38 -24.59 -3.02
C ALA A 16 5.24 -23.71 -3.52
N MET A 17 4.66 -22.91 -2.65
CA MET A 17 3.70 -21.89 -3.04
C MET A 17 4.44 -20.77 -3.80
N PRO A 18 3.84 -20.26 -4.86
CA PRO A 18 4.61 -19.70 -5.97
C PRO A 18 4.97 -18.23 -5.76
N VAL A 19 6.19 -17.90 -5.99
CA VAL A 19 6.70 -16.56 -6.34
C VAL A 19 5.86 -15.87 -7.46
N VAL A 20 5.20 -16.64 -8.29
CA VAL A 20 4.30 -16.19 -9.37
C VAL A 20 3.13 -15.32 -8.88
N GLN A 21 2.61 -15.54 -7.68
CA GLN A 21 1.44 -14.80 -7.17
C GLN A 21 1.76 -13.36 -6.80
N ALA A 22 2.98 -13.06 -6.37
CA ALA A 22 3.40 -11.71 -6.01
C ALA A 22 3.67 -10.83 -7.26
N GLU A 23 4.09 -11.41 -8.39
CA GLU A 23 4.25 -10.68 -9.65
C GLU A 23 2.89 -10.35 -10.28
N GLU A 24 1.90 -11.22 -10.17
CA GLU A 24 0.54 -10.99 -10.67
C GLU A 24 -0.16 -9.83 -9.92
N LEU A 25 0.15 -9.62 -8.64
CA LEU A 25 -0.41 -8.55 -7.83
C LEU A 25 0.27 -7.19 -8.06
N PHE A 26 1.48 -7.17 -8.61
CA PHE A 26 2.21 -5.95 -8.97
C PHE A 26 2.55 -5.93 -10.47
N PRO A 27 1.55 -5.87 -11.37
CA PRO A 27 1.81 -5.85 -12.81
C PRO A 27 2.59 -4.60 -13.22
N ASP A 28 3.25 -4.63 -14.38
CA ASP A 28 4.00 -3.48 -14.89
C ASP A 28 3.12 -2.28 -15.20
N TYR A 29 1.84 -2.52 -15.50
CA TYR A 29 0.84 -1.50 -15.78
C TYR A 29 -0.45 -1.84 -15.04
N ILE A 30 -1.15 -0.81 -14.59
CA ILE A 30 -2.46 -0.93 -13.96
C ILE A 30 -3.43 0.08 -14.58
N ASP A 31 -4.63 -0.39 -14.92
CA ASP A 31 -5.71 0.50 -15.32
C ASP A 31 -6.40 1.01 -14.05
N SER A 32 -6.24 2.30 -13.78
CA SER A 32 -6.67 2.92 -12.54
C SER A 32 -7.58 4.09 -12.83
N LEU A 33 -8.86 3.96 -12.45
CA LEU A 33 -9.91 4.94 -12.71
C LEU A 33 -9.95 5.38 -14.18
N ASN A 34 -9.32 6.51 -14.50
CA ASN A 34 -9.35 7.13 -15.83
C ASN A 34 -7.98 7.12 -16.54
N ALA A 35 -7.00 6.40 -16.00
CA ALA A 35 -5.63 6.40 -16.51
C ALA A 35 -5.00 5.00 -16.47
N ARG A 36 -4.17 4.71 -17.47
CA ARG A 36 -3.24 3.58 -17.42
C ARG A 36 -1.93 4.07 -16.82
N LEU A 37 -1.54 3.47 -15.70
CA LEU A 37 -0.36 3.85 -14.94
C LEU A 37 0.72 2.79 -15.05
N SER A 38 1.98 3.21 -15.10
CA SER A 38 3.15 2.34 -15.10
C SER A 38 3.65 2.14 -13.67
N ARG A 39 4.09 0.93 -13.32
CA ARG A 39 4.79 0.67 -12.07
C ARG A 39 6.16 1.36 -12.09
N CYS A 40 6.32 2.39 -11.25
CA CYS A 40 7.54 3.17 -11.19
C CYS A 40 8.53 2.63 -10.15
N SER A 41 8.02 2.02 -9.10
CA SER A 41 8.84 1.44 -8.04
C SER A 41 8.10 0.34 -7.28
N ARG A 42 8.88 -0.47 -6.56
CA ARG A 42 8.43 -1.46 -5.60
C ARG A 42 9.36 -1.44 -4.40
N ALA A 43 8.81 -1.60 -3.20
CA ALA A 43 9.54 -1.53 -1.95
C ALA A 43 9.02 -2.57 -0.96
N GLU A 44 9.87 -3.00 -0.03
CA GLU A 44 9.45 -3.76 1.14
C GLU A 44 8.63 -2.87 2.08
N LEU A 45 7.59 -3.46 2.66
CA LEU A 45 6.82 -2.83 3.73
C LEU A 45 7.23 -3.44 5.07
N LYS A 46 7.79 -2.60 5.95
CA LYS A 46 8.23 -3.01 7.28
C LYS A 46 7.43 -2.30 8.38
N ALA A 47 6.99 -3.03 9.38
CA ALA A 47 6.50 -2.47 10.63
C ALA A 47 7.68 -2.33 11.61
N PHE A 48 7.67 -1.24 12.40
CA PHE A 48 8.72 -0.97 13.39
C PHE A 48 10.16 -1.05 12.84
N ARG A 49 10.35 -0.71 11.56
CA ARG A 49 11.63 -0.74 10.81
C ARG A 49 12.29 -2.12 10.65
N LEU A 50 11.78 -3.15 11.29
CA LEU A 50 12.46 -4.46 11.37
C LEU A 50 11.59 -5.63 10.91
N ILE A 51 10.28 -5.54 11.03
CA ILE A 51 9.39 -6.65 10.77
C ILE A 51 8.82 -6.51 9.36
N HIS A 52 9.24 -7.38 8.46
CA HIS A 52 8.64 -7.48 7.14
C HIS A 52 7.15 -7.86 7.27
N VAL A 53 6.28 -7.04 6.70
CA VAL A 53 4.83 -7.22 6.73
C VAL A 53 4.21 -7.26 5.35
N GLY A 54 5.00 -7.04 4.29
CA GLY A 54 4.54 -7.11 2.92
C GLY A 54 5.36 -6.29 1.94
N ASN A 55 4.73 -5.86 0.87
CA ASN A 55 5.34 -5.08 -0.20
C ASN A 55 4.43 -3.93 -0.60
N ALA A 56 5.03 -2.86 -1.13
CA ALA A 56 4.32 -1.73 -1.72
C ALA A 56 4.80 -1.45 -3.13
N ALA A 57 3.95 -0.85 -3.97
CA ALA A 57 4.33 -0.36 -5.28
C ALA A 57 3.64 0.98 -5.58
N LEU A 58 4.39 1.85 -6.26
CA LEU A 58 3.91 3.14 -6.74
C LEU A 58 3.75 3.10 -8.26
N TYR A 59 2.56 3.50 -8.73
CA TYR A 59 2.22 3.61 -10.14
C TYR A 59 1.90 5.05 -10.48
N LEU A 60 2.48 5.56 -11.57
CA LEU A 60 2.25 6.91 -12.08
C LEU A 60 2.00 6.87 -13.59
N ASP A 61 1.45 7.95 -14.12
CA ASP A 61 1.34 8.20 -15.56
C ASP A 61 2.72 8.42 -16.23
N ASP A 62 3.68 8.97 -15.49
CA ASP A 62 5.06 9.16 -15.89
C ASP A 62 5.98 9.00 -14.67
N CYS A 63 6.86 8.01 -14.71
CA CYS A 63 7.77 7.73 -13.58
C CYS A 63 8.81 8.84 -13.33
N LYS A 64 9.05 9.72 -14.29
CA LYS A 64 9.90 10.91 -14.08
C LYS A 64 9.30 11.91 -13.09
N LYS A 65 8.01 11.79 -12.80
CA LYS A 65 7.27 12.64 -11.85
C LYS A 65 7.32 12.17 -10.40
N MET A 66 8.07 11.12 -10.06
CA MET A 66 8.18 10.62 -8.68
C MET A 66 8.58 11.71 -7.68
N GLY A 67 9.54 12.59 -8.04
CA GLY A 67 9.93 13.74 -7.22
C GLY A 67 8.85 14.81 -7.02
N ALA A 68 7.77 14.75 -7.79
CA ALA A 68 6.62 15.64 -7.68
C ALA A 68 5.37 14.88 -7.20
N ILE A 69 5.53 14.01 -6.19
CA ILE A 69 4.48 13.09 -5.73
C ILE A 69 3.21 13.82 -5.25
N PHE A 70 3.32 15.04 -4.77
CA PHE A 70 2.19 15.89 -4.35
C PHE A 70 1.57 16.70 -5.49
N SER A 71 2.06 16.58 -6.74
CA SER A 71 1.39 17.21 -7.88
C SER A 71 0.04 16.55 -8.19
N PRO A 72 -0.91 17.27 -8.80
CA PRO A 72 -2.25 16.76 -9.08
C PRO A 72 -2.28 15.83 -10.32
N ASN A 73 -1.37 14.86 -10.39
CA ASN A 73 -1.34 13.83 -11.42
C ASN A 73 -1.93 12.52 -10.87
N PRO A 74 -2.57 11.68 -11.70
CA PRO A 74 -3.04 10.38 -11.30
C PRO A 74 -1.93 9.52 -10.69
N LYS A 75 -2.22 8.84 -9.60
CA LYS A 75 -1.30 7.92 -8.93
C LYS A 75 -2.04 6.80 -8.22
N HIS A 76 -1.38 5.66 -8.13
CA HIS A 76 -1.91 4.50 -7.45
C HIS A 76 -0.81 3.90 -6.57
N LEU A 77 -1.08 3.80 -5.30
CA LEU A 77 -0.21 3.21 -4.30
C LEU A 77 -0.85 1.91 -3.83
N ARG A 78 -0.20 0.77 -4.07
CA ARG A 78 -0.67 -0.55 -3.64
C ARG A 78 0.19 -1.07 -2.50
N PHE A 79 -0.47 -1.59 -1.46
CA PHE A 79 0.15 -2.28 -0.33
C PHE A 79 -0.37 -3.70 -0.24
N LEU A 80 0.47 -4.68 -0.52
CA LEU A 80 0.19 -6.10 -0.30
C LEU A 80 0.71 -6.51 1.07
N TYR A 81 -0.12 -7.16 1.85
CA TYR A 81 0.23 -7.58 3.21
C TYR A 81 0.44 -9.09 3.30
N GLU A 82 1.54 -9.48 3.90
CA GLU A 82 1.92 -10.87 4.17
C GLU A 82 1.67 -11.27 5.62
N LYS A 83 1.04 -10.38 6.37
CA LYS A 83 0.63 -10.56 7.78
C LYS A 83 -0.76 -10.01 8.00
N ALA A 84 -1.50 -10.63 8.91
CA ALA A 84 -2.76 -10.06 9.38
C ALA A 84 -2.48 -8.79 10.20
N ILE A 85 -3.20 -7.71 9.91
CA ILE A 85 -3.08 -6.42 10.59
C ILE A 85 -4.47 -5.92 10.94
N PRO A 86 -4.74 -5.53 12.19
CA PRO A 86 -6.05 -5.03 12.58
C PRO A 86 -6.30 -3.62 12.02
N ALA A 87 -7.54 -3.32 11.69
CA ALA A 87 -7.98 -2.00 11.21
C ALA A 87 -7.54 -0.84 12.11
N LYS A 88 -7.49 -1.09 13.41
CA LYS A 88 -7.03 -0.11 14.41
C LYS A 88 -5.62 0.39 14.11
N ALA A 89 -4.70 -0.49 13.70
CA ALA A 89 -3.32 -0.10 13.41
C ALA A 89 -3.23 0.90 12.25
N PHE A 90 -4.02 0.71 11.20
CA PHE A 90 -4.08 1.65 10.07
C PHE A 90 -4.64 3.02 10.48
N LYS A 91 -5.70 3.02 11.30
CA LYS A 91 -6.33 4.26 11.81
C LYS A 91 -5.37 5.05 12.67
N GLU A 92 -4.72 4.39 13.63
CA GLU A 92 -3.76 5.03 14.54
C GLU A 92 -2.54 5.59 13.80
N ALA A 93 -1.95 4.81 12.88
CA ALA A 93 -0.85 5.27 12.07
C ALA A 93 -1.24 6.46 11.17
N SER A 94 -2.40 6.38 10.50
CA SER A 94 -2.89 7.49 9.67
C SER A 94 -3.08 8.76 10.48
N GLU A 95 -3.69 8.67 11.66
CA GLU A 95 -3.90 9.82 12.54
C GLU A 95 -2.57 10.43 12.99
N GLU A 96 -1.63 9.60 13.44
CA GLU A 96 -0.33 10.02 13.94
C GLU A 96 0.46 10.79 12.87
N TYR A 97 0.66 10.18 11.70
CA TYR A 97 1.49 10.78 10.65
C TYR A 97 0.83 11.97 9.95
N LEU A 98 -0.50 12.02 9.88
CA LEU A 98 -1.21 13.20 9.41
C LEU A 98 -1.09 14.37 10.40
N LYS A 99 -1.20 14.13 11.70
CA LYS A 99 -1.01 15.16 12.73
C LYS A 99 0.40 15.76 12.66
N ILE A 100 1.42 14.92 12.60
CA ILE A 100 2.81 15.35 12.57
C ILE A 100 3.07 16.20 11.32
N ASN A 101 2.66 15.74 10.15
CA ASN A 101 2.99 16.40 8.89
C ASN A 101 2.12 17.64 8.59
N LEU A 102 0.87 17.67 9.05
CA LEU A 102 -0.07 18.74 8.68
C LEU A 102 -0.22 19.81 9.77
N GLY A 103 0.18 19.52 11.00
CA GLY A 103 0.08 20.47 12.11
C GLY A 103 -1.32 21.03 12.27
N GLN A 104 -1.47 22.36 12.26
CA GLN A 104 -2.78 23.04 12.43
C GLN A 104 -3.80 22.67 11.34
N LYS A 105 -3.37 22.37 10.10
CA LYS A 105 -4.28 21.95 9.03
C LYS A 105 -4.97 20.63 9.35
N TYR A 106 -4.28 19.74 10.09
CA TYR A 106 -4.89 18.49 10.53
C TYR A 106 -6.19 18.73 11.30
N THR A 107 -6.18 19.65 12.26
CA THR A 107 -7.36 19.94 13.11
C THR A 107 -8.58 20.37 12.28
N ALA A 108 -8.36 21.19 11.25
CA ALA A 108 -9.44 21.62 10.36
C ALA A 108 -9.98 20.49 9.46
N TRP A 109 -9.16 19.52 9.11
CA TRP A 109 -9.49 18.43 8.20
C TRP A 109 -9.78 17.10 8.90
N GLN A 110 -9.55 17.02 10.21
CA GLN A 110 -9.71 15.82 11.02
C GLN A 110 -11.06 15.12 10.80
N PRO A 111 -12.23 15.78 10.77
CA PRO A 111 -13.49 15.06 10.56
C PRO A 111 -13.54 14.30 9.23
N ALA A 112 -12.91 14.83 8.17
CA ALA A 112 -12.87 14.17 6.88
C ALA A 112 -11.92 12.96 6.90
N PHE A 113 -10.74 13.09 7.53
CA PHE A 113 -9.79 12.01 7.70
C PHE A 113 -10.32 10.92 8.63
N ASP A 114 -10.97 11.26 9.74
CA ASP A 114 -11.56 10.29 10.65
C ASP A 114 -12.66 9.47 9.95
N LYS A 115 -13.49 10.16 9.15
CA LYS A 115 -14.49 9.47 8.32
C LYS A 115 -13.83 8.52 7.33
N PHE A 116 -12.81 8.96 6.59
CA PHE A 116 -12.08 8.12 5.64
C PHE A 116 -11.43 6.93 6.35
N ASN A 117 -10.71 7.17 7.46
CA ASN A 117 -10.03 6.15 8.24
C ASN A 117 -11.00 5.14 8.88
N SER A 118 -12.26 5.53 9.14
CA SER A 118 -13.26 4.61 9.72
C SER A 118 -13.57 3.40 8.82
N TYR A 119 -13.25 3.48 7.53
CA TYR A 119 -13.47 2.41 6.56
C TYR A 119 -12.34 1.39 6.47
N TYR A 120 -11.19 1.61 7.13
CA TYR A 120 -10.18 0.55 7.24
C TYR A 120 -10.78 -0.68 7.93
N GLN A 121 -10.45 -1.86 7.42
CA GLN A 121 -10.88 -3.16 7.89
C GLN A 121 -9.69 -3.96 8.40
N ASP A 122 -9.94 -4.99 9.21
CA ASP A 122 -8.94 -5.99 9.52
C ASP A 122 -8.55 -6.70 8.22
N ILE A 123 -7.26 -6.84 7.98
CA ILE A 123 -6.74 -7.55 6.83
C ILE A 123 -6.10 -8.87 7.24
N LYS A 124 -6.02 -9.78 6.28
CA LYS A 124 -5.38 -11.09 6.39
C LYS A 124 -4.14 -11.13 5.49
N GLU A 125 -3.34 -12.16 5.66
CA GLU A 125 -2.28 -12.48 4.72
C GLU A 125 -2.84 -12.63 3.29
N GLY A 126 -2.21 -11.96 2.33
CA GLY A 126 -2.61 -11.90 0.93
C GLY A 126 -3.59 -10.79 0.57
N ASP A 127 -4.16 -10.09 1.55
CA ASP A 127 -4.98 -8.92 1.28
C ASP A 127 -4.11 -7.72 0.85
N TYR A 128 -4.69 -6.82 0.06
CA TYR A 128 -4.02 -5.59 -0.34
C TYR A 128 -4.95 -4.38 -0.30
N TYR A 129 -4.40 -3.25 0.14
CA TYR A 129 -5.00 -1.95 0.00
C TYR A 129 -4.46 -1.23 -1.22
N ASP A 130 -5.38 -0.58 -1.94
CA ASP A 130 -5.08 0.39 -2.98
C ASP A 130 -5.53 1.77 -2.54
N LEU A 131 -4.62 2.74 -2.66
CA LEU A 131 -4.90 4.16 -2.57
C LEU A 131 -4.76 4.76 -3.96
N ILE A 132 -5.87 5.17 -4.53
CA ILE A 132 -5.96 5.63 -5.91
C ILE A 132 -6.33 7.11 -5.92
N TYR A 133 -5.42 7.95 -6.38
CA TYR A 133 -5.67 9.37 -6.53
C TYR A 133 -5.92 9.72 -7.99
N ASP A 134 -7.02 10.40 -8.22
CA ASP A 134 -7.34 11.06 -9.49
C ASP A 134 -7.69 12.53 -9.22
N PRO A 135 -7.13 13.50 -9.98
CA PRO A 135 -7.33 14.92 -9.71
C PRO A 135 -8.78 15.40 -9.85
N LYS A 136 -9.65 14.62 -10.49
CA LYS A 136 -11.07 14.94 -10.66
C LYS A 136 -11.95 14.37 -9.57
N THR A 137 -11.60 13.22 -9.02
CA THR A 137 -12.43 12.46 -8.08
C THR A 137 -11.87 12.36 -6.67
N GLY A 138 -10.60 12.75 -6.48
CA GLY A 138 -9.93 12.69 -5.18
C GLY A 138 -9.22 11.37 -4.92
N LEU A 139 -9.11 10.98 -3.64
CA LEU A 139 -8.43 9.78 -3.18
C LEU A 139 -9.44 8.69 -2.84
N GLN A 140 -9.31 7.53 -3.44
CA GLN A 140 -10.13 6.33 -3.18
C GLN A 140 -9.31 5.29 -2.41
N LEU A 141 -9.94 4.65 -1.42
CA LEU A 141 -9.41 3.49 -0.70
C LEU A 141 -10.15 2.24 -1.17
N ASN A 142 -9.41 1.24 -1.63
CA ASN A 142 -9.94 -0.07 -1.98
C ASN A 142 -9.28 -1.17 -1.14
N LEU A 143 -10.00 -2.23 -0.85
CA LEU A 143 -9.49 -3.49 -0.33
C LEU A 143 -9.77 -4.59 -1.35
N ASN A 144 -8.73 -5.27 -1.84
CA ASN A 144 -8.85 -6.36 -2.81
C ASN A 144 -9.72 -5.98 -4.02
N ASN A 145 -9.41 -4.85 -4.68
CA ASN A 145 -10.18 -4.25 -5.77
C ASN A 145 -11.60 -3.76 -5.41
N LYS A 146 -12.04 -3.91 -4.17
CA LYS A 146 -13.37 -3.46 -3.73
C LYS A 146 -13.29 -2.05 -3.16
N PRO A 147 -13.96 -1.05 -3.75
CA PRO A 147 -14.02 0.30 -3.19
C PRO A 147 -14.65 0.30 -1.79
N LEU A 148 -14.00 0.99 -0.84
CA LEU A 148 -14.49 1.17 0.52
C LEU A 148 -15.01 2.58 0.75
N THR A 149 -14.21 3.58 0.36
CA THR A 149 -14.52 5.01 0.61
C THR A 149 -13.71 5.91 -0.30
N SER A 150 -14.05 7.20 -0.33
CA SER A 150 -13.28 8.23 -1.02
C SER A 150 -13.20 9.53 -0.21
N LEU A 151 -12.11 10.27 -0.44
CA LEU A 151 -11.85 11.62 0.05
C LEU A 151 -11.86 12.53 -1.18
N ASN A 152 -12.96 13.28 -1.36
CA ASN A 152 -13.21 13.96 -2.64
C ASN A 152 -12.59 15.36 -2.74
N ASP A 153 -12.22 15.97 -1.60
CA ASP A 153 -11.54 17.26 -1.60
C ASP A 153 -10.10 17.10 -2.13
N PRO A 154 -9.69 17.82 -3.19
CA PRO A 154 -8.38 17.63 -3.80
C PRO A 154 -7.21 17.95 -2.86
N ALA A 155 -7.34 18.97 -2.01
CA ALA A 155 -6.30 19.37 -1.09
C ALA A 155 -6.12 18.34 0.04
N GLN A 156 -7.23 17.85 0.60
CA GLN A 156 -7.22 16.79 1.61
C GLN A 156 -6.70 15.47 1.02
N SER A 157 -7.09 15.16 -0.21
CA SER A 157 -6.65 13.95 -0.91
C SER A 157 -5.14 13.89 -1.09
N LEU A 158 -4.54 14.98 -1.55
CA LEU A 158 -3.07 15.07 -1.67
C LEU A 158 -2.38 15.12 -0.31
N ALA A 159 -2.97 15.82 0.65
CA ALA A 159 -2.44 15.90 2.01
C ALA A 159 -2.41 14.52 2.71
N TYR A 160 -3.35 13.62 2.39
CA TYR A 160 -3.37 12.27 2.95
C TYR A 160 -2.12 11.46 2.58
N LEU A 161 -1.50 11.74 1.45
CA LEU A 161 -0.27 11.09 1.01
C LEU A 161 0.94 11.41 1.91
N ASN A 162 0.85 12.43 2.79
CA ASN A 162 1.91 12.73 3.75
C ASN A 162 2.18 11.60 4.73
N ILE A 163 1.27 10.65 4.91
CA ILE A 163 1.52 9.43 5.71
C ILE A 163 2.77 8.71 5.21
N TRP A 164 2.96 8.64 3.89
CA TRP A 164 4.08 7.91 3.28
C TRP A 164 5.17 8.79 2.69
N PHE A 165 4.84 10.03 2.30
CA PHE A 165 5.73 10.90 1.52
C PHE A 165 6.00 12.26 2.17
N GLY A 166 5.45 12.52 3.36
CA GLY A 166 5.65 13.75 4.11
C GLY A 166 7.09 13.93 4.62
N GLU A 167 7.32 15.00 5.38
CA GLU A 167 8.61 15.26 6.03
C GLU A 167 8.91 14.20 7.10
N GLU A 168 7.87 13.79 7.86
CA GLU A 168 7.93 12.72 8.87
C GLU A 168 7.03 11.55 8.41
N PRO A 169 7.50 10.69 7.49
CA PRO A 169 6.68 9.62 6.95
C PRO A 169 6.59 8.42 7.89
N PHE A 170 5.65 7.52 7.63
CA PHE A 170 5.55 6.22 8.31
C PHE A 170 6.88 5.45 8.30
N SER A 171 7.64 5.54 7.21
CA SER A 171 8.95 4.93 7.06
C SER A 171 9.76 5.69 6.01
N GLU A 172 10.91 6.26 6.40
CA GLU A 172 11.85 6.89 5.47
C GLU A 172 12.36 5.87 4.44
N GLU A 173 12.72 4.66 4.86
CA GLU A 173 13.19 3.59 3.96
C GLU A 173 12.15 3.26 2.88
N LEU A 174 10.87 3.22 3.27
CA LEU A 174 9.77 2.98 2.32
C LEU A 174 9.61 4.15 1.35
N LYS A 175 9.62 5.38 1.85
CA LYS A 175 9.54 6.62 1.06
C LYS A 175 10.66 6.68 0.03
N ASP A 176 11.92 6.50 0.48
CA ASP A 176 13.09 6.56 -0.38
C ASP A 176 13.05 5.49 -1.46
N SER A 177 12.68 4.26 -1.10
CA SER A 177 12.53 3.16 -2.04
C SER A 177 11.41 3.42 -3.06
N LEU A 178 10.25 3.94 -2.64
CA LEU A 178 9.13 4.23 -3.54
C LEU A 178 9.40 5.42 -4.45
N LEU A 179 10.16 6.42 -4.00
CA LEU A 179 10.53 7.59 -4.80
C LEU A 179 11.86 7.44 -5.53
N ASN A 180 12.54 6.27 -5.42
CA ASN A 180 13.89 6.02 -5.94
C ASN A 180 14.90 7.10 -5.52
N ILE A 181 14.79 7.55 -4.27
CA ILE A 181 15.75 8.48 -3.68
C ILE A 181 17.00 7.66 -3.31
N VAL A 182 18.06 7.81 -4.07
CA VAL A 182 19.35 7.21 -3.75
C VAL A 182 20.07 8.20 -2.83
N GLU A 183 20.39 7.79 -1.61
CA GLU A 183 21.29 8.57 -0.76
C GLU A 183 22.63 8.78 -1.50
N ARG A 184 22.99 10.03 -1.70
CA ARG A 184 24.27 10.44 -2.34
C ARG A 184 25.34 10.67 -1.30
#